data_7d0e0ca472ee9fc36e10cd52866e26e6
#
_entry.id   7d0e0ca472ee9fc36e10cd52866e26e6
#
_cell.length_a   1.000
_cell.length_b   1.000
_cell.length_c   1.000
_cell.angle_alpha   90.00
_cell.angle_beta   90.00
_cell.angle_gamma   90.00
#
_symmetry.space_group_name_H-M   'P 1'
#
loop_
_entity.id
_entity.type
_entity.pdbx_description
1 polymer ?
#
loop_
_entity_poly.entity_id
_entity_poly.type
_entity_poly.pdbx_seq_one_letter_code
_entity_poly.pdbx_strand_id
1 'polypeptide(L)'
;MIVDVLANSERIEGLNPYFKVVFDYIKTHDLSSMPVGRIDIDGDNAYLKIEDAKGRKTEEAVYERHDKYIDIQMPLSMPESYGWKAQSLLGEEQAPYDVAGDFTFYRDPVEMVFTLSPGEFVIFFPEDTHAPCIGEGVIRKMVAKVRRIEN
;
A
#
# COMPACT_ATOMS: atom_id res chain seq x y z
N MET A 1 6.48 5.70 7.06
CA MET A 1 5.84 4.35 7.07
C MET A 1 5.33 4.03 8.46
N ILE A 2 4.15 3.44 8.57
CA ILE A 2 3.56 2.93 9.83
C ILE A 2 3.16 1.48 9.63
N VAL A 3 3.55 0.59 10.54
CA VAL A 3 3.12 -0.82 10.56
C VAL A 3 2.42 -1.09 11.88
N ASP A 4 1.23 -1.69 11.82
CA ASP A 4 0.49 -2.06 13.04
C ASP A 4 -0.55 -3.17 12.73
N VAL A 5 -1.25 -3.65 13.73
CA VAL A 5 -2.40 -4.53 13.58
C VAL A 5 -3.69 -3.71 13.45
N LEU A 6 -4.67 -4.23 12.73
CA LEU A 6 -5.93 -3.53 12.47
C LEU A 6 -6.65 -3.07 13.76
N ALA A 7 -6.53 -3.84 14.84
CA ALA A 7 -7.10 -3.50 16.14
C ALA A 7 -6.56 -2.19 16.75
N ASN A 8 -5.39 -1.74 16.32
CA ASN A 8 -4.74 -0.52 16.82
C ASN A 8 -4.96 0.70 15.92
N SER A 9 -5.75 0.60 14.83
CA SER A 9 -5.88 1.66 13.82
C SER A 9 -6.33 3.01 14.38
N GLU A 10 -7.15 3.02 15.46
CA GLU A 10 -7.65 4.26 16.08
C GLU A 10 -6.53 5.22 16.51
N ARG A 11 -5.33 4.71 16.81
CA ARG A 11 -4.17 5.52 17.23
C ARG A 11 -3.66 6.44 16.13
N ILE A 12 -3.94 6.10 14.86
CA ILE A 12 -3.38 6.79 13.70
C ILE A 12 -4.45 7.37 12.76
N GLU A 13 -5.73 7.11 13.04
CA GLU A 13 -6.85 7.59 12.20
C GLU A 13 -6.91 9.12 12.12
N GLY A 14 -6.37 9.84 13.13
CA GLY A 14 -6.29 11.31 13.14
C GLY A 14 -5.22 11.91 12.22
N LEU A 15 -4.33 11.11 11.62
CA LEU A 15 -3.24 11.61 10.78
C LEU A 15 -3.70 12.11 9.39
N ASN A 16 -4.88 11.66 8.95
CA ASN A 16 -5.49 12.12 7.70
C ASN A 16 -7.02 12.08 7.87
N PRO A 17 -7.78 13.08 7.40
CA PRO A 17 -9.24 13.15 7.60
C PRO A 17 -10.00 11.97 6.98
N TYR A 18 -9.43 11.28 6.00
CA TYR A 18 -10.06 10.12 5.36
C TYR A 18 -9.65 8.77 5.98
N PHE A 19 -8.66 8.71 6.87
CA PHE A 19 -8.23 7.45 7.47
C PHE A 19 -9.34 6.78 8.25
N LYS A 20 -10.07 7.56 9.07
CA LYS A 20 -11.15 7.00 9.88
C LYS A 20 -12.19 6.26 9.04
N VAL A 21 -12.71 6.86 7.98
CA VAL A 21 -13.75 6.22 7.16
C VAL A 21 -13.21 4.99 6.42
N VAL A 22 -11.93 5.00 6.01
CA VAL A 22 -11.26 3.85 5.40
C VAL A 22 -11.11 2.70 6.42
N PHE A 23 -10.59 2.97 7.60
CA PHE A 23 -10.44 1.94 8.64
C PHE A 23 -11.78 1.42 9.15
N ASP A 24 -12.80 2.26 9.30
CA ASP A 24 -14.17 1.83 9.64
C ASP A 24 -14.71 0.86 8.59
N TYR A 25 -14.49 1.13 7.30
CA TYR A 25 -14.88 0.23 6.23
C TYR A 25 -14.15 -1.11 6.31
N ILE A 26 -12.82 -1.09 6.47
CA ILE A 26 -11.98 -2.30 6.59
C ILE A 26 -12.43 -3.17 7.78
N LYS A 27 -12.74 -2.55 8.93
CA LYS A 27 -13.15 -3.27 10.15
C LYS A 27 -14.56 -3.87 10.08
N THR A 28 -15.43 -3.34 9.22
CA THR A 28 -16.85 -3.73 9.17
C THR A 28 -17.22 -4.63 7.98
N HIS A 29 -16.28 -4.91 7.06
CA HIS A 29 -16.52 -5.71 5.88
C HIS A 29 -15.54 -6.88 5.77
N ASP A 30 -16.01 -8.02 5.31
CA ASP A 30 -15.15 -9.16 4.95
C ASP A 30 -14.53 -8.94 3.56
N LEU A 31 -13.39 -8.24 3.54
CA LEU A 31 -12.68 -7.92 2.30
C LEU A 31 -12.17 -9.15 1.56
N SER A 32 -11.91 -10.24 2.29
CA SER A 32 -11.37 -11.48 1.68
C SER A 32 -12.37 -12.13 0.71
N SER A 33 -13.67 -11.95 0.95
CA SER A 33 -14.76 -12.49 0.11
C SER A 33 -15.21 -11.54 -1.01
N MET A 34 -14.73 -10.28 -1.02
CA MET A 34 -15.13 -9.30 -2.04
C MET A 34 -14.52 -9.60 -3.40
N PRO A 35 -15.18 -9.26 -4.51
CA PRO A 35 -14.61 -9.41 -5.85
C PRO A 35 -13.39 -8.47 -6.02
N VAL A 36 -12.47 -8.89 -6.90
CA VAL A 36 -11.37 -8.03 -7.37
C VAL A 36 -11.95 -6.78 -8.03
N GLY A 37 -11.40 -5.63 -7.71
CA GLY A 37 -11.80 -4.34 -8.25
C GLY A 37 -11.76 -3.19 -7.27
N ARG A 38 -12.21 -2.03 -7.73
CA ARG A 38 -12.28 -0.79 -6.94
C ARG A 38 -13.59 -0.74 -6.14
N ILE A 39 -13.46 -0.26 -4.90
CA ILE A 39 -14.56 0.02 -3.98
C ILE A 39 -14.45 1.48 -3.57
N ASP A 40 -15.42 2.31 -3.93
CA ASP A 40 -15.44 3.72 -3.58
C ASP A 40 -15.87 3.89 -2.11
N ILE A 41 -15.09 4.66 -1.35
CA ILE A 41 -15.39 5.06 0.02
C ILE A 41 -15.83 6.53 0.04
N ASP A 42 -15.02 7.41 -0.55
CA ASP A 42 -15.29 8.85 -0.72
C ASP A 42 -14.73 9.32 -2.07
N GLY A 43 -15.27 8.74 -3.16
CA GLY A 43 -14.85 9.05 -4.52
C GLY A 43 -13.34 8.93 -4.71
N ASP A 44 -12.72 9.98 -5.24
CA ASP A 44 -11.27 10.03 -5.45
C ASP A 44 -10.48 10.50 -4.21
N ASN A 45 -11.14 10.85 -3.12
CA ASN A 45 -10.45 11.17 -1.87
C ASN A 45 -10.00 9.92 -1.13
N ALA A 46 -10.82 8.86 -1.17
CA ALA A 46 -10.50 7.58 -0.56
C ALA A 46 -11.23 6.43 -1.25
N TYR A 47 -10.50 5.42 -1.68
CA TYR A 47 -11.04 4.21 -2.26
C TYR A 47 -10.15 3.00 -1.96
N LEU A 48 -10.73 1.81 -2.03
CA LEU A 48 -10.03 0.55 -1.88
C LEU A 48 -9.90 -0.15 -3.25
N LYS A 49 -8.87 -0.97 -3.36
CA LYS A 49 -8.74 -1.97 -4.42
C LYS A 49 -8.55 -3.34 -3.78
N ILE A 50 -9.35 -4.31 -4.20
CA ILE A 50 -9.10 -5.73 -3.92
C ILE A 50 -8.37 -6.29 -5.12
N GLU A 51 -7.22 -6.89 -4.88
CA GLU A 51 -6.33 -7.39 -5.92
C GLU A 51 -5.91 -8.84 -5.65
N ASP A 52 -5.79 -9.64 -6.70
CA ASP A 52 -5.11 -10.93 -6.71
C ASP A 52 -3.76 -10.72 -7.42
N ALA A 53 -2.75 -10.35 -6.66
CA ALA A 53 -1.44 -10.01 -7.19
C ALA A 53 -0.56 -11.25 -7.35
N LYS A 54 0.17 -11.35 -8.46
CA LYS A 54 1.20 -12.39 -8.61
C LYS A 54 2.39 -12.07 -7.71
N GLY A 55 2.70 -13.00 -6.81
CA GLY A 55 3.89 -12.94 -5.99
C GLY A 55 5.17 -12.96 -6.83
N ARG A 56 6.19 -12.30 -6.35
CA ARG A 56 7.52 -12.21 -6.98
C ARG A 56 8.63 -12.39 -5.95
N LYS A 57 9.81 -12.75 -6.41
CA LYS A 57 11.00 -12.81 -5.57
C LYS A 57 11.49 -11.40 -5.24
N THR A 58 12.27 -11.27 -4.17
CA THR A 58 12.85 -9.98 -3.76
C THR A 58 13.67 -9.33 -4.88
N GLU A 59 14.43 -10.14 -5.64
CA GLU A 59 15.28 -9.68 -6.74
C GLU A 59 14.49 -9.15 -7.95
N GLU A 60 13.20 -9.52 -8.04
CA GLU A 60 12.26 -9.10 -9.09
C GLU A 60 11.38 -7.93 -8.65
N ALA A 61 11.39 -7.61 -7.36
CA ALA A 61 10.58 -6.54 -6.81
C ALA A 61 11.14 -5.17 -7.23
N VAL A 62 10.23 -4.24 -7.48
CA VAL A 62 10.55 -2.89 -7.97
C VAL A 62 10.00 -1.87 -6.99
N TYR A 63 10.82 -0.92 -6.59
CA TYR A 63 10.39 0.21 -5.80
C TYR A 63 9.46 1.11 -6.59
N GLU A 64 8.34 1.48 -5.98
CA GLU A 64 7.37 2.44 -6.50
C GLU A 64 7.09 3.54 -5.48
N ARG A 65 6.76 4.73 -5.96
CA ARG A 65 6.36 5.91 -5.19
C ARG A 65 5.08 6.49 -5.76
N HIS A 66 4.26 7.03 -4.88
CA HIS A 66 3.07 7.81 -5.22
C HIS A 66 3.20 9.23 -4.69
N ASP A 67 2.75 10.22 -5.44
CA ASP A 67 2.85 11.64 -5.05
C ASP A 67 1.51 12.18 -4.51
N LYS A 68 0.38 11.68 -5.05
CA LYS A 68 -0.98 12.17 -4.72
C LYS A 68 -1.65 11.39 -3.60
N TYR A 69 -1.31 10.10 -3.47
CA TYR A 69 -1.99 9.18 -2.56
C TYR A 69 -1.03 8.61 -1.52
N ILE A 70 -1.60 8.39 -0.33
CA ILE A 70 -1.06 7.55 0.73
C ILE A 70 -1.62 6.16 0.49
N ASP A 71 -0.79 5.13 0.53
CA ASP A 71 -1.22 3.75 0.44
C ASP A 71 -1.41 3.15 1.83
N ILE A 72 -2.55 2.49 2.06
CA ILE A 72 -2.72 1.57 3.18
C ILE A 72 -2.84 0.18 2.57
N GLN A 73 -1.91 -0.71 2.86
CA GLN A 73 -1.90 -2.06 2.28
C GLN A 73 -2.05 -3.12 3.36
N MET A 74 -2.81 -4.16 3.07
CA MET A 74 -3.07 -5.28 3.98
C MET A 74 -3.23 -6.57 3.17
N PRO A 75 -2.43 -7.61 3.45
CA PRO A 75 -2.67 -8.92 2.87
C PRO A 75 -3.96 -9.53 3.44
N LEU A 76 -4.72 -10.26 2.61
CA LEU A 76 -6.02 -10.84 2.99
C LEU A 76 -6.01 -12.36 3.10
N SER A 77 -5.16 -13.06 2.35
CA SER A 77 -5.19 -14.52 2.27
C SER A 77 -3.95 -15.21 2.84
N MET A 78 -2.79 -14.59 2.67
CA MET A 78 -1.48 -15.16 3.04
C MET A 78 -0.51 -14.03 3.34
N PRO A 79 0.61 -14.29 4.02
CA PRO A 79 1.62 -13.27 4.26
C PRO A 79 2.17 -12.67 2.97
N GLU A 80 2.40 -11.36 2.99
CA GLU A 80 3.05 -10.60 1.93
C GLU A 80 4.26 -9.86 2.49
N SER A 81 5.35 -9.86 1.76
CA SER A 81 6.54 -9.08 2.10
C SER A 81 6.64 -7.81 1.24
N TYR A 82 7.21 -6.79 1.83
CA TYR A 82 7.37 -5.46 1.23
C TYR A 82 8.80 -5.00 1.38
N GLY A 83 9.38 -4.47 0.31
CA GLY A 83 10.58 -3.67 0.40
C GLY A 83 10.26 -2.24 0.82
N TRP A 84 11.17 -1.59 1.55
CA TRP A 84 11.04 -0.17 1.89
C TRP A 84 12.38 0.54 1.77
N LYS A 85 12.34 1.78 1.26
CA LYS A 85 13.46 2.72 1.26
C LYS A 85 12.91 4.15 1.26
N ALA A 86 13.53 5.04 2.04
CA ALA A 86 13.16 6.44 2.00
C ALA A 86 13.44 7.01 0.60
N GLN A 87 12.51 7.78 0.05
CA GLN A 87 12.64 8.39 -1.28
C GLN A 87 13.96 9.14 -1.46
N SER A 88 14.38 9.88 -0.46
CA SER A 88 15.62 10.68 -0.50
C SER A 88 16.90 9.84 -0.60
N LEU A 89 16.82 8.53 -0.42
CA LEU A 89 17.95 7.59 -0.50
C LEU A 89 17.94 6.77 -1.80
N LEU A 90 16.95 6.97 -2.68
CA LEU A 90 16.89 6.28 -3.96
C LEU A 90 17.75 6.96 -5.01
N GLY A 91 18.21 6.16 -5.96
CA GLY A 91 19.05 6.60 -7.07
C GLY A 91 18.27 6.96 -8.31
N GLU A 92 18.25 6.06 -9.29
CA GLU A 92 17.76 6.35 -10.63
C GLU A 92 16.29 5.92 -10.84
N GLU A 93 15.46 6.86 -11.27
CA GLU A 93 14.11 6.56 -11.74
C GLU A 93 14.17 5.74 -13.04
N GLN A 94 13.28 4.78 -13.22
CA GLN A 94 13.19 4.00 -14.45
C GLN A 94 12.60 4.82 -15.61
N ALA A 95 11.68 5.73 -15.29
CA ALA A 95 11.01 6.64 -16.19
C ALA A 95 10.50 7.87 -15.41
N PRO A 96 10.20 8.99 -16.08
CA PRO A 96 9.55 10.13 -15.44
C PRO A 96 8.23 9.74 -14.75
N TYR A 97 7.85 10.50 -13.71
CA TYR A 97 6.60 10.31 -13.00
C TYR A 97 5.38 10.25 -13.93
N ASP A 98 4.61 9.17 -13.82
CA ASP A 98 3.34 9.02 -14.52
C ASP A 98 2.23 9.74 -13.75
N VAL A 99 1.81 10.89 -14.25
CA VAL A 99 0.77 11.73 -13.64
C VAL A 99 -0.60 11.03 -13.60
N ALA A 100 -0.90 10.19 -14.59
CA ALA A 100 -2.18 9.50 -14.70
C ALA A 100 -2.26 8.31 -13.75
N GLY A 101 -1.18 7.55 -13.66
CA GLY A 101 -1.09 6.38 -12.77
C GLY A 101 -0.69 6.72 -11.33
N ASP A 102 -0.18 7.93 -11.08
CA ASP A 102 0.39 8.34 -9.80
C ASP A 102 1.53 7.44 -9.33
N PHE A 103 2.51 7.18 -10.18
CA PHE A 103 3.68 6.39 -9.79
C PHE A 103 4.98 6.81 -10.46
N THR A 104 6.08 6.56 -9.75
CA THR A 104 7.45 6.52 -10.26
C THR A 104 8.09 5.21 -9.82
N PHE A 105 8.77 4.52 -10.73
CA PHE A 105 9.52 3.31 -10.43
C PHE A 105 11.03 3.58 -10.38
N TYR A 106 11.74 2.83 -9.53
CA TYR A 106 13.18 2.97 -9.32
C TYR A 106 13.94 1.69 -9.65
N ARG A 107 15.22 1.84 -10.02
CA ARG A 107 16.12 0.72 -10.37
C ARG A 107 16.89 0.15 -9.19
N ASP A 108 16.79 0.80 -8.03
CA ASP A 108 17.51 0.38 -6.83
C ASP A 108 17.14 -1.06 -6.43
N PRO A 109 18.11 -1.86 -5.97
CA PRO A 109 17.82 -3.17 -5.42
C PRO A 109 17.07 -3.07 -4.10
N VAL A 110 16.18 -4.03 -3.86
CA VAL A 110 15.42 -4.10 -2.60
C VAL A 110 16.31 -4.74 -1.52
N GLU A 111 16.62 -3.96 -0.48
CA GLU A 111 17.52 -4.34 0.60
C GLU A 111 16.81 -4.58 1.93
N MET A 112 15.94 -3.64 2.34
CA MET A 112 15.13 -3.78 3.54
C MET A 112 13.79 -4.43 3.19
N VAL A 113 13.49 -5.57 3.78
CA VAL A 113 12.25 -6.31 3.57
C VAL A 113 11.60 -6.62 4.92
N PHE A 114 10.27 -6.44 5.00
CA PHE A 114 9.47 -6.87 6.14
C PHE A 114 8.23 -7.62 5.64
N THR A 115 7.66 -8.45 6.50
CA THR A 115 6.52 -9.31 6.15
C THR A 115 5.33 -8.99 7.03
N LEU A 116 4.14 -8.90 6.42
CA LEU A 116 2.86 -8.75 7.10
C LEU A 116 2.02 -10.02 6.91
N SER A 117 1.27 -10.37 7.96
CA SER A 117 0.24 -11.41 7.92
C SER A 117 -1.15 -10.77 7.77
N PRO A 118 -2.18 -11.52 7.33
CA PRO A 118 -3.56 -11.03 7.36
C PRO A 118 -3.96 -10.46 8.74
N GLY A 119 -4.55 -9.25 8.73
CA GLY A 119 -4.87 -8.51 9.95
C GLY A 119 -3.82 -7.48 10.37
N GLU A 120 -2.64 -7.51 9.77
CA GLU A 120 -1.61 -6.48 9.87
C GLU A 120 -1.68 -5.56 8.65
N PHE A 121 -1.37 -4.29 8.82
CA PHE A 121 -1.35 -3.31 7.74
C PHE A 121 -0.08 -2.47 7.74
N VAL A 122 0.21 -1.87 6.61
CA VAL A 122 1.24 -0.84 6.46
C VAL A 122 0.64 0.40 5.82
N ILE A 123 1.08 1.57 6.28
CA ILE A 123 0.81 2.86 5.64
C ILE A 123 2.10 3.38 5.02
N PHE A 124 2.09 3.63 3.72
CA PHE A 124 3.15 4.30 2.99
C PHE A 124 2.71 5.71 2.64
N PHE A 125 3.42 6.69 3.17
CA PHE A 125 3.28 8.09 2.77
C PHE A 125 4.06 8.34 1.46
N PRO A 126 3.86 9.47 0.77
CA PRO A 126 4.58 9.77 -0.47
C PRO A 126 6.11 9.72 -0.35
N GLU A 127 6.65 9.94 0.83
CA GLU A 127 8.08 9.86 1.13
C GLU A 127 8.59 8.43 1.37
N ASP A 128 7.66 7.46 1.49
CA ASP A 128 7.94 6.03 1.70
C ASP A 128 7.88 5.28 0.37
N THR A 129 9.01 5.11 -0.28
CA THR A 129 9.07 4.26 -1.46
C THR A 129 9.04 2.79 -1.04
N HIS A 130 8.24 2.00 -1.73
CA HIS A 130 7.99 0.61 -1.36
C HIS A 130 7.98 -0.33 -2.57
N ALA A 131 8.33 -1.58 -2.33
CA ALA A 131 8.29 -2.66 -3.31
C ALA A 131 7.32 -3.74 -2.83
N PRO A 132 6.08 -3.77 -3.34
CA PRO A 132 5.05 -4.70 -2.88
C PRO A 132 5.13 -6.05 -3.60
N CYS A 133 4.25 -6.97 -3.21
CA CYS A 133 4.01 -8.26 -3.84
C CYS A 133 5.19 -9.24 -3.76
N ILE A 134 6.03 -9.12 -2.74
CA ILE A 134 7.08 -10.11 -2.50
C ILE A 134 6.47 -11.32 -1.78
N GLY A 135 6.53 -12.49 -2.42
CA GLY A 135 5.94 -13.73 -1.90
C GLY A 135 5.76 -14.77 -2.99
N GLU A 136 5.17 -15.90 -2.65
CA GLU A 136 4.91 -17.00 -3.58
C GLU A 136 3.42 -17.05 -3.97
N GLY A 137 3.15 -17.51 -5.19
CA GLY A 137 1.79 -17.75 -5.66
C GLY A 137 0.99 -16.49 -5.91
N VAL A 138 -0.31 -16.54 -5.59
CA VAL A 138 -1.25 -15.42 -5.76
C VAL A 138 -1.56 -14.82 -4.39
N ILE A 139 -1.20 -13.56 -4.22
CA ILE A 139 -1.41 -12.81 -2.98
C ILE A 139 -2.70 -12.01 -3.13
N ARG A 140 -3.74 -12.42 -2.40
CA ARG A 140 -4.95 -11.61 -2.30
C ARG A 140 -4.72 -10.51 -1.27
N LYS A 141 -4.93 -9.26 -1.67
CA LYS A 141 -4.62 -8.09 -0.86
C LYS A 141 -5.63 -6.96 -1.04
N MET A 142 -5.65 -6.07 -0.08
CA MET A 142 -6.30 -4.78 -0.13
C MET A 142 -5.26 -3.67 -0.23
N VAL A 143 -5.50 -2.73 -1.13
CA VAL A 143 -4.77 -1.46 -1.23
C VAL A 143 -5.77 -0.33 -1.11
N ALA A 144 -5.72 0.46 -0.05
CA ALA A 144 -6.47 1.69 0.06
C ALA A 144 -5.62 2.85 -0.46
N LYS A 145 -6.20 3.63 -1.35
CA LYS A 145 -5.66 4.90 -1.84
C LYS A 145 -6.34 6.04 -1.10
N VAL A 146 -5.59 6.76 -0.31
CA VAL A 146 -6.08 7.89 0.49
C VAL A 146 -5.39 9.17 0.03
N ARG A 147 -6.17 10.17 -0.37
CA ARG A 147 -5.63 11.41 -0.90
C ARG A 147 -4.74 12.11 0.13
N ARG A 148 -3.55 12.49 -0.30
CA ARG A 148 -2.66 13.34 0.47
C ARG A 148 -3.32 14.71 0.70
N ILE A 149 -3.24 15.23 1.92
CA ILE A 149 -3.62 16.61 2.22
C ILE A 149 -2.35 17.46 2.03
N GLU A 150 -2.43 18.42 1.13
CA GLU A 150 -1.41 19.46 1.02
C GLU A 150 -1.60 20.44 2.18
N ASN A 151 -0.55 20.64 2.94
CA ASN A 151 -0.49 21.64 4.03
C ASN A 151 -0.24 23.04 3.46
#